data_6033ff332a5150058499628da7195292
#
_entry.id   6033ff332a5150058499628da7195292
#
_cell.length_a   1.000
_cell.length_b   1.000
_cell.length_c   1.000
_cell.angle_alpha   90.00
_cell.angle_beta   90.00
_cell.angle_gamma   90.00
#
_symmetry.space_group_name_H-M   'P 1'
#
loop_
_entity.id
_entity.type
_entity.pdbx_description
1 polymer ?
#
loop_
_entity_poly.entity_id
_entity_poly.type
_entity_poly.pdbx_seq_one_letter_code
_entity_poly.pdbx_strand_id
1 'polypeptide(L)'
;MSPAIRAATPADLVAVTAIYDHAVRHGTASFELAPPDASEMARRRQALVDAGYPYLVAEFDGVIAGYAYAGPYRARPAYRWSVEDSIYVAPRMHRRGVGTALLGRLIADAEQSGFRQMIAVIGDSSQAPSIALHRAAGFRTVGTIENVGFKFGRWLDSVLMQRALGPGATKPPEGGEYRMANNE
;
A
#
# COMPACT_ATOMS: atom_id res chain seq x y z
N MET A 1 -10.31 -6.38 21.54
CA MET A 1 -9.03 -7.03 21.14
C MET A 1 -8.48 -6.28 19.93
N SER A 2 -7.16 -6.17 19.84
CA SER A 2 -6.49 -5.59 18.67
C SER A 2 -6.09 -6.70 17.69
N PRO A 3 -6.07 -6.45 16.35
CA PRO A 3 -5.61 -7.45 15.40
C PRO A 3 -4.11 -7.78 15.60
N ALA A 4 -3.73 -9.04 15.42
CA ALA A 4 -2.33 -9.42 15.30
C ALA A 4 -1.83 -9.14 13.89
N ILE A 5 -0.71 -8.40 13.77
CA ILE A 5 -0.11 -8.07 12.46
C ILE A 5 1.15 -8.91 12.27
N ARG A 6 1.22 -9.62 11.16
CA ARG A 6 2.37 -10.47 10.80
C ARG A 6 2.65 -10.44 9.30
N ALA A 7 3.83 -10.91 8.92
CA ALA A 7 4.12 -11.16 7.50
C ALA A 7 3.12 -12.17 6.91
N ALA A 8 2.70 -11.90 5.68
CA ALA A 8 1.81 -12.80 4.96
C ALA A 8 2.57 -14.05 4.48
N THR A 9 1.92 -15.19 4.60
CA THR A 9 2.40 -16.49 4.11
C THR A 9 1.61 -16.91 2.86
N PRO A 10 2.06 -17.91 2.10
CA PRO A 10 1.26 -18.47 1.00
C PRO A 10 -0.11 -18.99 1.45
N ALA A 11 -0.26 -19.46 2.69
CA ALA A 11 -1.53 -19.95 3.23
C ALA A 11 -2.60 -18.83 3.36
N ASP A 12 -2.18 -17.57 3.46
CA ASP A 12 -3.11 -16.43 3.61
C ASP A 12 -3.72 -16.00 2.27
N LEU A 13 -3.16 -16.45 1.14
CA LEU A 13 -3.53 -15.95 -0.19
C LEU A 13 -5.00 -16.16 -0.55
N VAL A 14 -5.63 -17.21 -0.05
CA VAL A 14 -7.09 -17.43 -0.27
C VAL A 14 -7.88 -16.26 0.32
N ALA A 15 -7.59 -15.87 1.55
CA ALA A 15 -8.28 -14.76 2.21
C ALA A 15 -7.91 -13.41 1.59
N VAL A 16 -6.62 -13.19 1.28
CA VAL A 16 -6.13 -11.98 0.61
C VAL A 16 -6.80 -11.78 -0.74
N THR A 17 -6.90 -12.85 -1.55
CA THR A 17 -7.57 -12.80 -2.86
C THR A 17 -9.05 -12.46 -2.71
N ALA A 18 -9.74 -13.06 -1.75
CA ALA A 18 -11.15 -12.77 -1.51
C ALA A 18 -11.40 -11.32 -1.06
N ILE A 19 -10.51 -10.76 -0.23
CA ILE A 19 -10.60 -9.35 0.19
C ILE A 19 -10.38 -8.42 -1.01
N TYR A 20 -9.39 -8.73 -1.86
CA TYR A 20 -9.10 -7.91 -3.04
C TYR A 20 -10.19 -8.03 -4.11
N ASP A 21 -10.71 -9.24 -4.36
CA ASP A 21 -11.85 -9.47 -5.27
C ASP A 21 -13.05 -8.58 -4.88
N HIS A 22 -13.38 -8.57 -3.59
CA HIS A 22 -14.45 -7.70 -3.09
C HIS A 22 -14.17 -6.22 -3.33
N ALA A 23 -12.94 -5.76 -3.05
CA ALA A 23 -12.56 -4.37 -3.25
C ALA A 23 -12.62 -3.94 -4.72
N VAL A 24 -12.24 -4.83 -5.64
CA VAL A 24 -12.31 -4.58 -7.09
C VAL A 24 -13.76 -4.54 -7.58
N ARG A 25 -14.58 -5.50 -7.17
CA ARG A 25 -15.97 -5.61 -7.67
C ARG A 25 -16.91 -4.54 -7.10
N HIS A 26 -16.66 -4.08 -5.87
CA HIS A 26 -17.63 -3.26 -5.13
C HIS A 26 -17.09 -1.91 -4.67
N GLY A 27 -15.82 -1.62 -4.93
CA GLY A 27 -15.18 -0.40 -4.47
C GLY A 27 -14.34 0.32 -5.52
N THR A 28 -13.92 1.52 -5.16
CA THR A 28 -13.06 2.39 -5.96
C THR A 28 -11.62 2.50 -5.43
N ALA A 29 -11.30 1.76 -4.36
CA ALA A 29 -9.95 1.70 -3.80
C ALA A 29 -8.92 1.09 -4.77
N SER A 30 -9.39 0.29 -5.73
CA SER A 30 -8.60 -0.20 -6.86
C SER A 30 -9.25 0.23 -8.17
N PHE A 31 -8.43 0.63 -9.14
CA PHE A 31 -8.88 0.96 -10.49
C PHE A 31 -8.88 -0.25 -11.44
N GLU A 32 -8.58 -1.45 -10.93
CA GLU A 32 -8.80 -2.68 -11.69
C GLU A 32 -10.30 -2.88 -11.97
N LEU A 33 -10.62 -3.30 -13.20
CA LEU A 33 -11.99 -3.53 -13.66
C LEU A 33 -12.45 -4.97 -13.43
N ALA A 34 -11.49 -5.90 -13.42
CA ALA A 34 -11.71 -7.32 -13.10
C ALA A 34 -10.70 -7.75 -12.05
N PRO A 35 -11.12 -8.51 -11.04
CA PRO A 35 -10.18 -8.99 -10.02
C PRO A 35 -9.24 -10.04 -10.61
N PRO A 36 -7.95 -10.03 -10.21
CA PRO A 36 -7.00 -11.08 -10.56
C PRO A 36 -7.40 -12.40 -9.90
N ASP A 37 -7.00 -13.49 -10.51
CA ASP A 37 -7.16 -14.82 -9.92
C ASP A 37 -6.11 -15.09 -8.80
N ALA A 38 -6.25 -16.22 -8.11
CA ALA A 38 -5.36 -16.59 -7.02
C ALA A 38 -3.92 -16.79 -7.48
N SER A 39 -3.67 -17.23 -8.69
CA SER A 39 -2.34 -17.45 -9.24
C SER A 39 -1.63 -16.13 -9.48
N GLU A 40 -2.32 -15.15 -10.03
CA GLU A 40 -1.80 -13.80 -10.24
C GLU A 40 -1.56 -13.08 -8.89
N MET A 41 -2.45 -13.24 -7.91
CA MET A 41 -2.24 -12.70 -6.57
C MET A 41 -1.01 -13.31 -5.88
N ALA A 42 -0.80 -14.62 -6.04
CA ALA A 42 0.39 -15.30 -5.54
C ALA A 42 1.68 -14.77 -6.21
N ARG A 43 1.66 -14.61 -7.53
CA ARG A 43 2.78 -14.05 -8.29
C ARG A 43 3.11 -12.62 -7.88
N ARG A 44 2.10 -11.75 -7.74
CA ARG A 44 2.28 -10.36 -7.30
C ARG A 44 2.89 -10.29 -5.89
N ARG A 45 2.34 -11.07 -4.94
CA ARG A 45 2.91 -11.15 -3.59
C ARG A 45 4.36 -11.62 -3.62
N GLN A 46 4.65 -12.71 -4.34
CA GLN A 46 5.99 -13.27 -4.38
C GLN A 46 7.01 -12.27 -4.95
N ALA A 47 6.66 -11.57 -6.02
CA ALA A 47 7.52 -10.55 -6.62
C ALA A 47 7.85 -9.41 -5.64
N LEU A 48 6.89 -8.96 -4.82
CA LEU A 48 7.13 -7.94 -3.81
C LEU A 48 8.02 -8.46 -2.69
N VAL A 49 7.76 -9.67 -2.19
CA VAL A 49 8.55 -10.28 -1.11
C VAL A 49 9.98 -10.56 -1.55
N ASP A 50 10.18 -11.09 -2.75
CA ASP A 50 11.53 -11.35 -3.30
C ASP A 50 12.32 -10.06 -3.52
N ALA A 51 11.63 -8.96 -3.81
CA ALA A 51 12.23 -7.63 -3.92
C ALA A 51 12.43 -6.92 -2.55
N GLY A 52 12.12 -7.59 -1.44
CA GLY A 52 12.33 -7.07 -0.09
C GLY A 52 11.26 -6.10 0.42
N TYR A 53 10.11 -6.01 -0.26
CA TYR A 53 9.01 -5.17 0.20
C TYR A 53 8.16 -5.89 1.27
N PRO A 54 7.72 -5.19 2.33
CA PRO A 54 6.84 -5.75 3.34
C PRO A 54 5.46 -6.09 2.76
N TYR A 55 4.97 -7.28 3.09
CA TYR A 55 3.64 -7.75 2.76
C TYR A 55 3.01 -8.37 4.01
N LEU A 56 1.97 -7.75 4.54
CA LEU A 56 1.43 -8.00 5.88
C LEU A 56 -0.02 -8.46 5.82
N VAL A 57 -0.42 -9.26 6.80
CA VAL A 57 -1.83 -9.56 7.08
C VAL A 57 -2.17 -9.16 8.51
N ALA A 58 -3.43 -8.78 8.69
CA ALA A 58 -4.04 -8.60 10.00
C ALA A 58 -4.91 -9.80 10.31
N GLU A 59 -4.62 -10.49 11.40
CA GLU A 59 -5.38 -11.61 11.89
C GLU A 59 -6.20 -11.20 13.12
N PHE A 60 -7.47 -11.53 13.13
CA PHE A 60 -8.41 -11.25 14.20
C PHE A 60 -9.20 -12.52 14.51
N ASP A 61 -9.04 -13.06 15.71
CA ASP A 61 -9.67 -14.31 16.14
C ASP A 61 -9.49 -15.47 15.14
N GLY A 62 -8.26 -15.64 14.63
CA GLY A 62 -7.91 -16.70 13.67
C GLY A 62 -8.38 -16.44 12.22
N VAL A 63 -8.98 -15.27 11.94
CA VAL A 63 -9.46 -14.90 10.62
C VAL A 63 -8.64 -13.73 10.05
N ILE A 64 -8.25 -13.81 8.79
CA ILE A 64 -7.61 -12.69 8.10
C ILE A 64 -8.63 -11.56 7.90
N ALA A 65 -8.40 -10.46 8.58
CA ALA A 65 -9.26 -9.27 8.63
C ALA A 65 -8.90 -8.22 7.58
N GLY A 66 -7.68 -8.29 7.06
CA GLY A 66 -7.16 -7.36 6.06
C GLY A 66 -5.72 -7.66 5.73
N TYR A 67 -5.18 -6.96 4.75
CA TYR A 67 -3.78 -7.04 4.37
C TYR A 67 -3.26 -5.69 3.87
N ALA A 68 -1.95 -5.52 3.91
CA ALA A 68 -1.27 -4.34 3.40
C ALA A 68 0.09 -4.72 2.85
N TYR A 69 0.57 -3.96 1.88
CA TYR A 69 1.92 -4.10 1.35
C TYR A 69 2.48 -2.75 0.92
N ALA A 70 3.80 -2.66 0.87
CA ALA A 70 4.49 -1.62 0.15
C ALA A 70 4.99 -2.19 -1.19
N GLY A 71 5.09 -1.33 -2.19
CA GLY A 71 5.67 -1.65 -3.48
C GLY A 71 6.46 -0.47 -4.03
N PRO A 72 7.15 -0.63 -5.19
CA PRO A 72 7.87 0.46 -5.80
C PRO A 72 6.91 1.55 -6.27
N TYR A 73 7.15 2.79 -5.85
CA TYR A 73 6.31 3.92 -6.28
C TYR A 73 6.37 4.13 -7.80
N ARG A 74 7.56 4.02 -8.40
CA ARG A 74 7.79 4.10 -9.86
C ARG A 74 9.02 3.30 -10.25
N ALA A 75 9.07 2.82 -11.49
CA ALA A 75 10.12 1.92 -11.96
C ALA A 75 11.51 2.57 -12.17
N ARG A 76 11.61 3.90 -12.28
CA ARG A 76 12.89 4.56 -12.54
C ARG A 76 13.80 4.52 -11.30
N PRO A 77 15.11 4.24 -11.43
CA PRO A 77 16.02 4.01 -10.29
C PRO A 77 16.08 5.15 -9.26
N ALA A 78 15.89 6.40 -9.66
CA ALA A 78 15.87 7.52 -8.73
C ALA A 78 14.72 7.47 -7.71
N TYR A 79 13.67 6.68 -7.97
CA TYR A 79 12.55 6.46 -7.04
C TYR A 79 12.76 5.29 -6.07
N ARG A 80 13.90 4.59 -6.10
CA ARG A 80 14.13 3.37 -5.31
C ARG A 80 13.97 3.53 -3.79
N TRP A 81 14.02 4.74 -3.27
CA TRP A 81 13.83 5.06 -1.85
C TRP A 81 12.40 5.48 -1.51
N SER A 82 11.51 5.45 -2.49
CA SER A 82 10.10 5.78 -2.33
C SER A 82 9.24 4.56 -2.58
N VAL A 83 8.30 4.31 -1.68
CA VAL A 83 7.34 3.20 -1.80
C VAL A 83 5.92 3.74 -1.90
N GLU A 84 5.06 2.97 -2.56
CA GLU A 84 3.61 3.15 -2.53
C GLU A 84 3.01 2.12 -1.60
N ASP A 85 2.07 2.53 -0.75
CA ASP A 85 1.33 1.62 0.11
C ASP A 85 -0.01 1.21 -0.49
N SER A 86 -0.44 0.02 -0.12
CA SER A 86 -1.77 -0.50 -0.42
C SER A 86 -2.35 -1.19 0.81
N ILE A 87 -3.60 -0.88 1.14
CA ILE A 87 -4.29 -1.42 2.32
C ILE A 87 -5.71 -1.82 1.95
N TYR A 88 -6.07 -3.05 2.28
CA TYR A 88 -7.40 -3.60 2.05
C TYR A 88 -7.89 -4.28 3.32
N VAL A 89 -9.10 -3.93 3.74
CA VAL A 89 -9.75 -4.47 4.95
C VAL A 89 -11.03 -5.18 4.54
N ALA A 90 -11.25 -6.38 5.07
CA ALA A 90 -12.47 -7.12 4.82
C ALA A 90 -13.70 -6.30 5.27
N PRO A 91 -14.80 -6.24 4.51
CA PRO A 91 -15.94 -5.35 4.78
C PRO A 91 -16.49 -5.46 6.21
N ARG A 92 -16.65 -6.70 6.71
CA ARG A 92 -17.13 -6.97 8.08
C ARG A 92 -16.15 -6.56 9.19
N MET A 93 -14.90 -6.20 8.82
CA MET A 93 -13.84 -5.81 9.74
C MET A 93 -13.54 -4.32 9.71
N HIS A 94 -14.30 -3.54 8.95
CA HIS A 94 -14.17 -2.09 8.95
C HIS A 94 -14.46 -1.51 10.34
N ARG A 95 -13.83 -0.36 10.66
CA ARG A 95 -13.98 0.39 11.92
C ARG A 95 -13.60 -0.38 13.18
N ARG A 96 -12.80 -1.44 13.05
CA ARG A 96 -12.22 -2.23 14.15
C ARG A 96 -10.73 -1.98 14.37
N GLY A 97 -10.19 -0.88 13.81
CA GLY A 97 -8.76 -0.55 13.96
C GLY A 97 -7.81 -1.34 13.06
N VAL A 98 -8.32 -2.25 12.22
CA VAL A 98 -7.50 -3.11 11.33
C VAL A 98 -6.62 -2.28 10.40
N GLY A 99 -7.19 -1.29 9.71
CA GLY A 99 -6.42 -0.43 8.80
C GLY A 99 -5.33 0.36 9.53
N THR A 100 -5.64 0.88 10.71
CA THR A 100 -4.67 1.63 11.54
C THR A 100 -3.50 0.74 11.98
N ALA A 101 -3.78 -0.49 12.42
CA ALA A 101 -2.76 -1.43 12.83
C ALA A 101 -1.87 -1.87 11.65
N LEU A 102 -2.48 -2.17 10.49
CA LEU A 102 -1.76 -2.51 9.26
C LEU A 102 -0.86 -1.35 8.80
N LEU A 103 -1.40 -0.14 8.66
CA LEU A 103 -0.62 1.01 8.20
C LEU A 103 0.52 1.36 9.16
N GLY A 104 0.26 1.34 10.47
CA GLY A 104 1.30 1.61 11.46
C GLY A 104 2.46 0.62 11.39
N ARG A 105 2.16 -0.67 11.23
CA ARG A 105 3.19 -1.70 11.08
C ARG A 105 3.91 -1.60 9.73
N LEU A 106 3.19 -1.34 8.65
CA LEU A 106 3.77 -1.17 7.32
C LEU A 106 4.75 0.00 7.27
N ILE A 107 4.42 1.12 7.91
CA ILE A 107 5.31 2.28 8.05
C ILE A 107 6.59 1.88 8.78
N ALA A 108 6.48 1.20 9.93
CA ALA A 108 7.63 0.77 10.71
C ALA A 108 8.54 -0.18 9.93
N ASP A 109 7.97 -1.18 9.25
CA ASP A 109 8.73 -2.13 8.44
C ASP A 109 9.41 -1.45 7.24
N ALA A 110 8.74 -0.48 6.58
CA ALA A 110 9.32 0.29 5.49
C ALA A 110 10.46 1.21 5.98
N GLU A 111 10.33 1.82 7.16
CA GLU A 111 11.41 2.60 7.78
C GLU A 111 12.63 1.72 8.10
N GLN A 112 12.41 0.54 8.67
CA GLN A 112 13.48 -0.42 8.96
C GLN A 112 14.17 -0.93 7.69
N SER A 113 13.44 -1.05 6.58
CA SER A 113 13.98 -1.41 5.27
C SER A 113 14.74 -0.27 4.59
N GLY A 114 14.85 0.91 5.22
CA GLY A 114 15.63 2.04 4.72
C GLY A 114 14.91 2.94 3.71
N PHE A 115 13.63 2.71 3.44
CA PHE A 115 12.84 3.62 2.60
C PHE A 115 12.70 5.00 3.25
N ARG A 116 12.56 6.02 2.44
CA ARG A 116 12.59 7.44 2.85
C ARG A 116 11.28 8.18 2.63
N GLN A 117 10.45 7.69 1.72
CA GLN A 117 9.15 8.28 1.41
C GLN A 117 8.13 7.18 1.22
N MET A 118 6.93 7.39 1.74
CA MET A 118 5.76 6.56 1.46
C MET A 118 4.69 7.42 0.81
N ILE A 119 4.17 6.93 -0.29
CA ILE A 119 3.14 7.59 -1.10
C ILE A 119 1.87 6.75 -0.99
N ALA A 120 0.76 7.39 -0.68
CA ALA A 120 -0.56 6.80 -0.80
C ALA A 120 -1.24 7.34 -2.06
N VAL A 121 -1.69 6.42 -2.91
CA VAL A 121 -2.50 6.72 -4.10
C VAL A 121 -3.92 6.22 -3.81
N ILE A 122 -4.78 7.12 -3.34
CA ILE A 122 -6.13 6.78 -2.91
C ILE A 122 -7.09 6.97 -4.07
N GLY A 123 -7.66 5.87 -4.53
CA GLY A 123 -8.66 5.88 -5.59
C GLY A 123 -9.98 6.46 -5.11
N ASP A 124 -10.42 7.52 -5.81
CA ASP A 124 -11.64 8.28 -5.56
C ASP A 124 -11.55 9.25 -4.36
N SER A 125 -11.74 10.53 -4.62
CA SER A 125 -11.77 11.60 -3.61
C SER A 125 -12.90 11.44 -2.57
N SER A 126 -13.90 10.62 -2.87
CA SER A 126 -14.99 10.26 -1.92
C SER A 126 -14.56 9.23 -0.86
N GLN A 127 -13.36 8.63 -0.95
CA GLN A 127 -12.82 7.67 0.03
C GLN A 127 -12.34 8.35 1.32
N ALA A 128 -13.24 9.11 1.96
CA ALA A 128 -12.96 9.83 3.20
C ALA A 128 -12.33 8.94 4.31
N PRO A 129 -12.74 7.66 4.49
CA PRO A 129 -12.11 6.80 5.50
C PRO A 129 -10.63 6.53 5.23
N SER A 130 -10.24 6.28 3.97
CA SER A 130 -8.83 6.05 3.60
C SER A 130 -8.01 7.33 3.77
N ILE A 131 -8.52 8.47 3.32
CA ILE A 131 -7.86 9.78 3.49
C ILE A 131 -7.67 10.10 4.98
N ALA A 132 -8.68 9.85 5.81
CA ALA A 132 -8.60 10.08 7.25
C ALA A 132 -7.60 9.14 7.93
N LEU A 133 -7.54 7.86 7.52
CA LEU A 133 -6.58 6.87 7.99
C LEU A 133 -5.14 7.34 7.75
N HIS A 134 -4.83 7.71 6.52
CA HIS A 134 -3.48 8.17 6.15
C HIS A 134 -3.13 9.49 6.84
N ARG A 135 -4.07 10.44 6.93
CA ARG A 135 -3.85 11.70 7.67
C ARG A 135 -3.53 11.43 9.14
N ALA A 136 -4.27 10.54 9.80
CA ALA A 136 -4.01 10.16 11.19
C ALA A 136 -2.64 9.46 11.37
N ALA A 137 -2.16 8.78 10.33
CA ALA A 137 -0.82 8.18 10.30
C ALA A 137 0.29 9.18 9.88
N GLY A 138 0.01 10.48 9.79
CA GLY A 138 1.00 11.52 9.51
C GLY A 138 1.29 11.77 8.03
N PHE A 139 0.45 11.28 7.12
CA PHE A 139 0.54 11.67 5.72
C PHE A 139 -0.06 13.06 5.50
N ARG A 140 0.62 13.88 4.71
CA ARG A 140 0.08 15.15 4.20
C ARG A 140 -0.54 14.93 2.82
N THR A 141 -1.58 15.67 2.51
CA THR A 141 -2.13 15.71 1.14
C THR A 141 -1.14 16.42 0.22
N VAL A 142 -0.87 15.82 -0.93
CA VAL A 142 -0.03 16.37 -2.00
C VAL A 142 -0.89 17.08 -3.04
N GLY A 143 -1.98 16.42 -3.44
CA GLY A 143 -2.93 16.95 -4.41
C GLY A 143 -3.93 15.89 -4.85
N THR A 144 -4.80 16.28 -5.76
CA THR A 144 -5.78 15.40 -6.41
C THR A 144 -5.59 15.46 -7.91
N ILE A 145 -5.55 14.30 -8.55
CA ILE A 145 -5.60 14.17 -10.00
C ILE A 145 -7.06 13.88 -10.33
N GLU A 146 -7.72 14.86 -10.93
CA GLU A 146 -9.16 14.78 -11.18
C GLU A 146 -9.44 13.95 -12.44
N ASN A 147 -10.53 13.16 -12.40
CA ASN A 147 -11.07 12.43 -13.55
C ASN A 147 -10.03 11.53 -14.27
N VAL A 148 -9.15 10.89 -13.52
CA VAL A 148 -8.03 10.10 -14.07
C VAL A 148 -8.38 8.63 -14.31
N GLY A 149 -9.41 8.11 -13.66
CA GLY A 149 -9.91 6.75 -13.82
C GLY A 149 -11.38 6.72 -14.23
N PHE A 150 -11.81 5.66 -14.89
CA PHE A 150 -13.22 5.46 -15.23
C PHE A 150 -13.69 4.07 -14.77
N LYS A 151 -14.63 4.02 -13.84
CA LYS A 151 -15.15 2.77 -13.26
C LYS A 151 -16.60 2.97 -12.79
N PHE A 152 -17.41 1.92 -12.88
CA PHE A 152 -18.83 1.96 -12.52
C PHE A 152 -19.62 3.09 -13.21
N GLY A 153 -19.28 3.36 -14.47
CA GLY A 153 -19.99 4.36 -15.27
C GLY A 153 -19.69 5.82 -14.91
N ARG A 154 -18.64 6.09 -14.08
CA ARG A 154 -18.25 7.45 -13.71
C ARG A 154 -16.75 7.67 -13.69
N TRP A 155 -16.34 8.91 -13.86
CA TRP A 155 -14.96 9.33 -13.65
C TRP A 155 -14.60 9.35 -12.18
N LEU A 156 -13.37 8.97 -11.87
CA LEU A 156 -12.80 8.88 -10.54
C LEU A 156 -11.54 9.72 -10.45
N ASP A 157 -11.35 10.31 -9.28
CA ASP A 157 -10.13 11.04 -8.94
C ASP A 157 -9.09 10.10 -8.33
N SER A 158 -7.85 10.59 -8.24
CA SER A 158 -6.78 9.97 -7.46
C SER A 158 -6.23 10.99 -6.47
N VAL A 159 -6.41 10.74 -5.17
CA VAL A 159 -5.85 11.60 -4.13
C VAL A 159 -4.46 11.11 -3.77
N LEU A 160 -3.46 11.98 -3.89
CA LEU A 160 -2.08 11.70 -3.53
C LEU A 160 -1.78 12.22 -2.14
N MET A 161 -1.28 11.34 -1.29
CA MET A 161 -0.77 11.70 0.03
C MET A 161 0.66 11.20 0.20
N GLN A 162 1.43 11.84 1.06
CA GLN A 162 2.85 11.55 1.25
C GLN A 162 3.24 11.63 2.72
N ARG A 163 4.08 10.69 3.15
CA ARG A 163 4.75 10.69 4.44
C ARG A 163 6.24 10.46 4.29
N ALA A 164 7.06 11.25 5.01
CA ALA A 164 8.48 10.95 5.18
C ALA A 164 8.65 9.75 6.14
N LEU A 165 9.60 8.87 5.83
CA LEU A 165 9.97 7.69 6.61
C LEU A 165 11.35 7.90 7.24
N GLY A 166 11.48 7.61 8.53
CA GLY A 166 12.72 7.80 9.28
C GLY A 166 13.26 9.21 9.10
N PRO A 167 14.53 9.39 8.69
CA PRO A 167 15.12 10.72 8.49
C PRO A 167 14.59 11.45 7.23
N GLY A 168 13.73 10.83 6.43
CA GLY A 168 13.18 11.44 5.22
C GLY A 168 14.25 11.98 4.28
N ALA A 169 14.13 13.26 3.92
CA ALA A 169 15.08 13.96 3.04
C ALA A 169 16.18 14.72 3.80
N THR A 170 16.24 14.61 5.14
CA THR A 170 17.24 15.38 5.94
C THR A 170 18.66 14.83 5.83
N LYS A 171 18.79 13.57 5.38
CA LYS A 171 20.09 12.92 5.13
C LYS A 171 20.00 12.11 3.83
N PRO A 172 21.06 12.02 3.03
CA PRO A 172 21.14 11.09 1.92
C PRO A 172 20.86 9.65 2.40
N PRO A 173 20.21 8.82 1.60
CA PRO A 173 20.06 7.40 1.91
C PRO A 173 21.42 6.69 1.80
N GLU A 174 21.66 5.68 2.63
CA GLU A 174 22.88 4.86 2.54
C GLU A 174 22.95 4.15 1.18
N GLY A 175 24.13 4.14 0.56
CA GLY A 175 24.29 3.65 -0.83
C GLY A 175 23.67 4.54 -1.89
N GLY A 176 23.30 5.77 -1.54
CA GLY A 176 22.67 6.76 -2.43
C GLY A 176 23.61 7.47 -3.40
N GLU A 177 24.93 7.23 -3.33
CA GLU A 177 25.89 7.81 -4.28
C GLU A 177 25.65 7.24 -5.68
N TYR A 178 24.99 8.02 -6.52
CA TYR A 178 24.96 7.76 -7.94
C TYR A 178 26.30 8.22 -8.55
N ARG A 179 27.24 7.29 -8.68
CA ARG A 179 28.39 7.54 -9.56
C ARG A 179 27.87 7.54 -10.99
N MET A 180 27.82 8.72 -11.60
CA MET A 180 27.71 8.80 -13.06
C MET A 180 28.90 7.99 -13.62
N ALA A 181 28.63 6.95 -14.42
CA ALA A 181 29.67 6.36 -15.22
C ALA A 181 30.25 7.50 -16.08
N ASN A 182 31.50 7.85 -15.82
CA ASN A 182 32.20 8.79 -16.69
C ASN A 182 32.23 8.13 -18.06
N ASN A 183 31.49 8.70 -19.01
CA ASN A 183 31.69 8.39 -20.43
C ASN A 183 33.05 9.01 -20.80
N GLU A 184 34.11 8.17 -20.74
CA GLU A 184 35.32 8.40 -21.53
C GLU A 184 35.09 7.85 -22.96
#